data_7853594624ba55c53f83eb301da7cd89
#
_entry.id   7853594624ba55c53f83eb301da7cd89
#
_cell.length_a   1.000
_cell.length_b   1.000
_cell.length_c   1.000
_cell.angle_alpha   90.00
_cell.angle_beta   90.00
_cell.angle_gamma   90.00
#
_symmetry.space_group_name_H-M   'P 1'
#
loop_
_entity.id
_entity.type
_entity.pdbx_description
1 polymer ?
#
loop_
_entity_poly.entity_id
_entity_poly.type
_entity_poly.pdbx_seq_one_letter_code
_entity_poly.pdbx_strand_id
1 'polypeptide(L)'
;MTEITNPFRPTRWEHHRDGKPLLWFTKTANELAAPKSVFIYGSRGSGKTSILKSICWEDLAGNDSLRLQRNIADFEHIGIYIRFPDHISQSLNYDEWRLQFPQAANPALLYHRFFSLAVELVCAERTLEALHALRVQDMVTYASGQELQIVEDFVAEYEALNNFASRPPRTFLELARLLRNIVPRMSEACTNGTAVALMERLPPREPNQLLAYLSERLISAVRVKSEDEPRQTSLKFCLDDCEVLSEVQRRSLNTLVRLSKSPISWVISSVGEAAEASETFLEAQPLTDADRLVRSLNDRNDKDFFELCQSVISLRLYFALPVEQRPDRSEDPIAMFE
;
A
#
# COMPACT_ATOMS: atom_id res chain seq x y z
N MET A 1 31.93 8.39 -27.89
CA MET A 1 31.02 7.25 -28.03
C MET A 1 30.57 6.90 -26.64
N THR A 2 29.37 7.26 -26.26
CA THR A 2 28.75 6.83 -24.99
C THR A 2 28.44 5.33 -25.09
N GLU A 3 29.05 4.53 -24.24
CA GLU A 3 28.83 3.09 -24.19
C GLU A 3 27.33 2.83 -23.92
N ILE A 4 26.62 2.28 -24.88
CA ILE A 4 25.21 1.90 -24.70
C ILE A 4 25.19 0.74 -23.70
N THR A 5 24.83 1.04 -22.48
CA THR A 5 24.67 0.01 -21.44
C THR A 5 23.53 -0.91 -21.86
N ASN A 6 23.75 -2.22 -21.83
CA ASN A 6 22.70 -3.21 -22.18
C ASN A 6 21.41 -2.96 -21.37
N PRO A 7 20.30 -2.54 -22.01
CA PRO A 7 19.06 -2.19 -21.31
C PRO A 7 18.34 -3.38 -20.67
N PHE A 8 18.75 -4.61 -21.05
CA PHE A 8 18.16 -5.84 -20.54
C PHE A 8 18.93 -6.47 -19.37
N ARG A 9 20.03 -5.85 -18.93
CA ARG A 9 20.86 -6.36 -17.82
C ARG A 9 20.13 -6.41 -16.47
N PRO A 10 19.33 -5.41 -16.06
CA PRO A 10 18.56 -5.52 -14.81
C PRO A 10 17.40 -6.48 -14.97
N THR A 11 17.40 -7.59 -14.21
CA THR A 11 16.34 -8.60 -14.20
C THR A 11 15.37 -8.45 -13.05
N ARG A 12 15.72 -7.66 -12.04
CA ARG A 12 14.89 -7.38 -10.86
C ARG A 12 14.78 -5.88 -10.65
N TRP A 13 13.69 -5.43 -10.03
CA TRP A 13 13.46 -4.02 -9.76
C TRP A 13 14.54 -3.40 -8.86
N GLU A 14 15.09 -4.17 -7.88
CA GLU A 14 16.17 -3.72 -6.99
C GLU A 14 17.48 -3.43 -7.75
N HIS A 15 17.65 -3.94 -8.95
CA HIS A 15 18.84 -3.76 -9.76
C HIS A 15 18.77 -2.55 -10.70
N HIS A 16 17.64 -1.83 -10.71
CA HIS A 16 17.54 -0.61 -11.51
C HIS A 16 18.31 0.54 -10.83
N ARG A 17 18.96 1.37 -11.63
CA ARG A 17 19.60 2.59 -11.14
C ARG A 17 18.54 3.44 -10.45
N ASP A 18 18.92 4.05 -9.33
CA ASP A 18 18.06 4.93 -8.52
C ASP A 18 16.84 4.25 -7.87
N GLY A 19 16.82 2.91 -7.80
CA GLY A 19 15.75 2.16 -7.18
C GLY A 19 14.39 2.29 -7.89
N LYS A 20 14.37 2.83 -9.10
CA LYS A 20 13.15 3.02 -9.90
C LYS A 20 13.08 1.99 -11.03
N PRO A 21 12.26 0.96 -10.91
CA PRO A 21 12.05 -0.01 -11.97
C PRO A 21 11.37 0.66 -13.17
N LEU A 22 11.58 0.11 -14.37
CA LEU A 22 10.74 0.46 -15.50
C LEU A 22 9.37 -0.15 -15.30
N LEU A 23 8.36 0.68 -15.21
CA LEU A 23 6.96 0.31 -15.00
C LEU A 23 6.16 0.60 -16.28
N TRP A 24 5.25 -0.31 -16.60
CA TRP A 24 4.26 -0.11 -17.66
C TRP A 24 2.86 -0.29 -17.09
N PHE A 25 1.92 0.43 -17.66
CA PHE A 25 0.53 0.39 -17.28
C PHE A 25 -0.21 -0.65 -18.14
N THR A 26 -0.87 -1.62 -17.52
CA THR A 26 -1.59 -2.69 -18.20
C THR A 26 -3.10 -2.60 -17.97
N LYS A 27 -3.88 -3.34 -18.76
CA LYS A 27 -5.33 -3.50 -18.52
C LYS A 27 -5.63 -4.04 -17.12
N THR A 28 -4.78 -4.94 -16.60
CA THR A 28 -4.88 -5.46 -15.23
C THR A 28 -4.73 -4.34 -14.21
N ALA A 29 -3.88 -3.34 -14.43
CA ALA A 29 -3.75 -2.18 -13.54
C ALA A 29 -5.07 -1.39 -13.46
N ASN A 30 -5.84 -1.27 -14.56
CA ASN A 30 -7.17 -0.65 -14.53
C ASN A 30 -8.14 -1.42 -13.61
N GLU A 31 -8.11 -2.76 -13.64
CA GLU A 31 -8.95 -3.58 -12.77
C GLU A 31 -8.58 -3.41 -11.29
N LEU A 32 -7.26 -3.30 -11.00
CA LEU A 32 -6.78 -3.03 -9.64
C LEU A 32 -7.16 -1.62 -9.18
N ALA A 33 -7.26 -0.67 -10.10
CA ALA A 33 -7.65 0.70 -9.80
C ALA A 33 -9.14 0.85 -9.44
N ALA A 34 -10.00 -0.12 -9.76
CA ALA A 34 -11.42 -0.10 -9.39
C ALA A 34 -11.61 0.07 -7.87
N PRO A 35 -12.70 0.71 -7.41
CA PRO A 35 -12.91 0.99 -5.97
C PRO A 35 -13.08 -0.28 -5.11
N LYS A 36 -13.26 -1.44 -5.70
CA LYS A 36 -13.37 -2.73 -5.01
C LYS A 36 -12.01 -3.27 -4.57
N SER A 37 -11.97 -4.03 -3.48
CA SER A 37 -10.76 -4.74 -3.08
C SER A 37 -10.45 -5.89 -4.05
N VAL A 38 -9.15 -6.08 -4.36
CA VAL A 38 -8.69 -7.10 -5.32
C VAL A 38 -7.56 -7.92 -4.70
N PHE A 39 -7.66 -9.23 -4.82
CA PHE A 39 -6.61 -10.15 -4.45
C PHE A 39 -5.95 -10.68 -5.73
N ILE A 40 -4.66 -10.47 -5.86
CA ILE A 40 -3.88 -10.96 -7.00
C ILE A 40 -2.94 -12.06 -6.56
N TYR A 41 -2.85 -13.11 -7.34
CA TYR A 41 -1.88 -14.14 -7.13
C TYR A 41 -1.15 -14.52 -8.42
N GLY A 42 0.02 -15.07 -8.26
CA GLY A 42 0.84 -15.48 -9.41
C GLY A 42 2.20 -15.98 -8.96
N SER A 43 2.87 -16.72 -9.81
CA SER A 43 4.21 -17.23 -9.58
C SER A 43 5.21 -16.07 -9.31
N ARG A 44 6.38 -16.41 -8.79
CA ARG A 44 7.47 -15.44 -8.69
C ARG A 44 7.86 -14.97 -10.08
N GLY A 45 8.03 -13.66 -10.25
CA GLY A 45 8.32 -13.06 -11.56
C GLY A 45 7.09 -12.76 -12.41
N SER A 46 5.85 -13.08 -12.00
CA SER A 46 4.63 -12.76 -12.75
C SER A 46 4.30 -11.27 -12.87
N GLY A 47 5.07 -10.39 -12.21
CA GLY A 47 4.92 -8.94 -12.30
C GLY A 47 3.99 -8.33 -11.24
N LYS A 48 3.61 -9.04 -10.17
CA LYS A 48 2.75 -8.54 -9.08
C LYS A 48 3.20 -7.18 -8.56
N THR A 49 4.43 -7.09 -8.10
CA THR A 49 5.03 -5.84 -7.57
C THR A 49 4.95 -4.70 -8.58
N SER A 50 5.28 -4.96 -9.85
CA SER A 50 5.23 -3.93 -10.90
C SER A 50 3.82 -3.41 -11.14
N ILE A 51 2.82 -4.30 -11.15
CA ILE A 51 1.42 -3.90 -11.32
C ILE A 51 0.93 -3.10 -10.10
N LEU A 52 1.25 -3.53 -8.87
CA LEU A 52 0.91 -2.78 -7.67
C LEU A 52 1.51 -1.37 -7.69
N LYS A 53 2.80 -1.27 -8.00
CA LYS A 53 3.50 0.02 -8.06
C LYS A 53 2.97 0.94 -9.14
N SER A 54 2.44 0.40 -10.25
CA SER A 54 1.90 1.20 -11.34
C SER A 54 0.64 1.98 -10.99
N ILE A 55 -0.04 1.65 -9.88
CA ILE A 55 -1.22 2.37 -9.37
C ILE A 55 -0.95 3.11 -8.05
N CYS A 56 0.31 3.13 -7.58
CA CYS A 56 0.69 3.76 -6.32
C CYS A 56 1.29 5.15 -6.55
N TRP A 57 1.03 6.05 -5.62
CA TRP A 57 1.39 7.46 -5.72
C TRP A 57 2.90 7.70 -5.91
N GLU A 58 3.75 6.92 -5.24
CA GLU A 58 5.21 7.10 -5.29
C GLU A 58 5.74 6.97 -6.72
N ASP A 59 5.24 5.99 -7.46
CA ASP A 59 5.66 5.74 -8.83
C ASP A 59 4.91 6.66 -9.81
N LEU A 60 3.62 6.91 -9.61
CA LEU A 60 2.85 7.88 -10.41
C LEU A 60 3.40 9.31 -10.31
N ALA A 61 3.92 9.69 -9.16
CA ALA A 61 4.50 11.01 -8.92
C ALA A 61 5.99 11.11 -9.25
N GLY A 62 6.74 10.02 -9.15
CA GLY A 62 8.20 10.05 -9.17
C GLY A 62 8.89 9.12 -10.15
N ASN A 63 8.18 8.22 -10.84
CA ASN A 63 8.79 7.30 -11.80
C ASN A 63 8.54 7.76 -13.24
N ASP A 64 9.61 8.15 -13.93
CA ASP A 64 9.52 8.73 -15.28
C ASP A 64 8.89 7.77 -16.29
N SER A 65 9.13 6.46 -16.18
CA SER A 65 8.54 5.49 -17.10
C SER A 65 7.01 5.40 -16.97
N LEU A 66 6.50 5.56 -15.77
CA LEU A 66 5.06 5.54 -15.53
C LEU A 66 4.42 6.90 -15.83
N ARG A 67 5.11 8.01 -15.52
CA ARG A 67 4.64 9.37 -15.82
C ARG A 67 4.48 9.66 -17.31
N LEU A 68 5.18 8.92 -18.18
CA LEU A 68 4.95 8.98 -19.64
C LEU A 68 3.59 8.42 -20.04
N GLN A 69 3.02 7.53 -19.24
CA GLN A 69 1.80 6.77 -19.55
C GLN A 69 0.60 7.28 -18.76
N ARG A 70 0.79 7.63 -17.48
CA ARG A 70 -0.27 7.98 -16.53
C ARG A 70 0.21 8.97 -15.49
N ASN A 71 -0.72 9.69 -14.89
CA ASN A 71 -0.48 10.52 -13.73
C ASN A 71 -1.51 10.21 -12.61
N ILE A 72 -1.29 10.79 -11.42
CA ILE A 72 -2.15 10.53 -10.26
C ILE A 72 -3.59 11.04 -10.48
N ALA A 73 -3.77 12.07 -11.31
CA ALA A 73 -5.09 12.62 -11.62
C ALA A 73 -5.95 11.70 -12.49
N ASP A 74 -5.36 10.68 -13.14
CA ASP A 74 -6.09 9.69 -13.93
C ASP A 74 -6.86 8.69 -13.07
N PHE A 75 -6.59 8.66 -11.74
CA PHE A 75 -7.18 7.71 -10.81
C PHE A 75 -8.17 8.36 -9.84
N GLU A 76 -9.16 7.59 -9.43
CA GLU A 76 -10.12 7.99 -8.38
C GLU A 76 -9.61 7.67 -6.96
N HIS A 77 -8.34 7.24 -6.83
CA HIS A 77 -7.72 6.87 -5.57
C HIS A 77 -6.27 7.34 -5.47
N ILE A 78 -5.78 7.45 -4.23
CA ILE A 78 -4.37 7.52 -3.92
C ILE A 78 -3.93 6.12 -3.48
N GLY A 79 -3.13 5.45 -4.33
CA GLY A 79 -2.57 4.14 -4.05
C GLY A 79 -1.39 4.25 -3.08
N ILE A 80 -1.40 3.45 -2.02
CA ILE A 80 -0.36 3.42 -0.98
C ILE A 80 0.31 2.05 -1.02
N TYR A 81 1.59 2.01 -1.40
CA TYR A 81 2.35 0.76 -1.46
C TYR A 81 2.90 0.37 -0.09
N ILE A 82 2.62 -0.86 0.32
CA ILE A 82 3.11 -1.45 1.58
C ILE A 82 3.63 -2.86 1.27
N ARG A 83 4.88 -3.13 1.61
CA ARG A 83 5.50 -4.43 1.42
C ARG A 83 5.73 -5.11 2.75
N PHE A 84 5.26 -6.34 2.89
CA PHE A 84 5.73 -7.26 3.92
C PHE A 84 7.07 -7.89 3.47
N PRO A 85 8.08 -8.02 4.27
CA PRO A 85 8.24 -7.66 5.68
C PRO A 85 8.85 -6.27 5.92
N ASP A 86 9.02 -5.43 4.90
CA ASP A 86 9.77 -4.16 5.01
C ASP A 86 9.08 -3.16 5.94
N HIS A 87 7.73 -3.06 5.82
CA HIS A 87 6.94 -2.10 6.59
C HIS A 87 6.29 -2.73 7.83
N ILE A 88 5.99 -4.03 7.77
CA ILE A 88 5.39 -4.78 8.88
C ILE A 88 6.30 -5.96 9.16
N SER A 89 7.03 -5.88 10.29
CA SER A 89 8.06 -6.83 10.65
C SER A 89 7.52 -8.26 10.79
N GLN A 90 8.30 -9.24 10.31
CA GLN A 90 8.08 -10.66 10.60
C GLN A 90 8.18 -10.98 12.09
N SER A 91 8.79 -10.09 12.90
CA SER A 91 8.87 -10.23 14.37
C SER A 91 7.52 -10.06 15.07
N LEU A 92 6.46 -9.63 14.37
CA LEU A 92 5.09 -9.75 14.84
C LEU A 92 4.65 -11.22 14.74
N ASN A 93 5.38 -12.11 15.43
CA ASN A 93 5.15 -13.55 15.36
C ASN A 93 4.08 -13.98 16.35
N TYR A 94 3.05 -14.68 15.86
CA TYR A 94 1.94 -15.15 16.70
C TYR A 94 2.40 -16.16 17.74
N ASP A 95 3.30 -17.09 17.39
CA ASP A 95 3.72 -18.15 18.30
C ASP A 95 4.52 -17.62 19.49
N GLU A 96 5.41 -16.65 19.27
CA GLU A 96 6.13 -15.97 20.34
C GLU A 96 5.22 -15.09 21.18
N TRP A 97 4.29 -14.37 20.53
CA TRP A 97 3.35 -13.49 21.19
C TRP A 97 2.39 -14.25 22.12
N ARG A 98 1.80 -15.37 21.64
CA ARG A 98 0.84 -16.16 22.42
C ARG A 98 1.40 -16.74 23.72
N LEU A 99 2.71 -17.01 23.77
CA LEU A 99 3.37 -17.50 24.98
C LEU A 99 3.31 -16.49 26.14
N GLN A 100 3.12 -15.22 25.83
CA GLN A 100 3.01 -14.14 26.82
C GLN A 100 1.57 -14.01 27.37
N PHE A 101 0.61 -14.73 26.81
CA PHE A 101 -0.80 -14.69 27.18
C PHE A 101 -1.35 -16.09 27.54
N PRO A 102 -0.73 -16.82 28.51
CA PRO A 102 -1.09 -18.21 28.81
C PRO A 102 -2.49 -18.34 29.39
N GLN A 103 -3.08 -17.26 29.95
CA GLN A 103 -4.41 -17.25 30.55
C GLN A 103 -5.49 -16.73 29.59
N ALA A 104 -5.14 -16.33 28.37
CA ALA A 104 -6.13 -15.82 27.43
C ALA A 104 -7.04 -16.95 26.94
N ALA A 105 -8.35 -16.77 27.06
CA ALA A 105 -9.34 -17.75 26.60
C ALA A 105 -9.29 -17.93 25.07
N ASN A 106 -8.98 -16.86 24.31
CA ASN A 106 -8.80 -16.90 22.87
C ASN A 106 -7.57 -16.05 22.47
N PRO A 107 -6.35 -16.60 22.51
CA PRO A 107 -5.14 -15.88 22.16
C PRO A 107 -5.13 -15.37 20.71
N ALA A 108 -5.73 -16.13 19.78
CA ALA A 108 -5.76 -15.74 18.37
C ALA A 108 -6.62 -14.48 18.14
N LEU A 109 -7.76 -14.36 18.83
CA LEU A 109 -8.60 -13.16 18.75
C LEU A 109 -7.93 -11.94 19.39
N LEU A 110 -7.21 -12.13 20.48
CA LEU A 110 -6.44 -11.06 21.13
C LEU A 110 -5.28 -10.60 20.23
N TYR A 111 -4.57 -11.56 19.63
CA TYR A 111 -3.52 -11.27 18.65
C TYR A 111 -4.07 -10.58 17.40
N HIS A 112 -5.25 -10.98 16.92
CA HIS A 112 -5.90 -10.32 15.79
C HIS A 112 -6.05 -8.82 16.03
N ARG A 113 -6.51 -8.38 17.19
CA ARG A 113 -6.61 -6.96 17.54
C ARG A 113 -5.25 -6.27 17.53
N PHE A 114 -4.25 -6.91 18.08
CA PHE A 114 -2.88 -6.39 18.11
C PHE A 114 -2.27 -6.27 16.71
N PHE A 115 -2.35 -7.31 15.89
CA PHE A 115 -1.82 -7.32 14.54
C PHE A 115 -2.59 -6.35 13.62
N SER A 116 -3.92 -6.31 13.72
CA SER A 116 -4.74 -5.37 12.95
C SER A 116 -4.36 -3.92 13.25
N LEU A 117 -4.15 -3.59 14.53
CA LEU A 117 -3.69 -2.25 14.91
C LEU A 117 -2.32 -1.93 14.28
N ALA A 118 -1.38 -2.88 14.25
CA ALA A 118 -0.09 -2.66 13.58
C ALA A 118 -0.25 -2.36 12.08
N VAL A 119 -1.12 -3.11 11.39
CA VAL A 119 -1.44 -2.85 9.97
C VAL A 119 -2.08 -1.48 9.79
N GLU A 120 -3.05 -1.12 10.61
CA GLU A 120 -3.73 0.18 10.55
C GLU A 120 -2.76 1.34 10.81
N LEU A 121 -1.84 1.20 11.76
CA LEU A 121 -0.81 2.22 12.05
C LEU A 121 0.13 2.43 10.86
N VAL A 122 0.57 1.35 10.21
CA VAL A 122 1.40 1.44 8.99
C VAL A 122 0.62 2.08 7.85
N CYS A 123 -0.62 1.67 7.62
CA CYS A 123 -1.47 2.27 6.58
C CYS A 123 -1.68 3.77 6.83
N ALA A 124 -1.97 4.16 8.07
CA ALA A 124 -2.16 5.55 8.45
C ALA A 124 -0.86 6.37 8.29
N GLU A 125 0.25 5.85 8.77
CA GLU A 125 1.57 6.48 8.65
C GLU A 125 1.93 6.74 7.18
N ARG A 126 1.82 5.71 6.32
CA ARG A 126 2.14 5.82 4.89
C ARG A 126 1.18 6.75 4.15
N THR A 127 -0.10 6.80 4.55
CA THR A 127 -1.07 7.74 3.97
C THR A 127 -0.70 9.19 4.29
N LEU A 128 -0.36 9.49 5.54
CA LEU A 128 0.00 10.84 5.96
C LEU A 128 1.29 11.33 5.27
N GLU A 129 2.27 10.45 5.09
CA GLU A 129 3.47 10.74 4.31
C GLU A 129 3.15 11.00 2.83
N ALA A 130 2.32 10.16 2.24
CA ALA A 130 1.88 10.32 0.86
C ALA A 130 1.22 11.68 0.64
N LEU A 131 0.28 12.06 1.49
CA LEU A 131 -0.42 13.35 1.39
C LEU A 131 0.53 14.53 1.56
N HIS A 132 1.47 14.44 2.51
CA HIS A 132 2.48 15.48 2.67
C HIS A 132 3.36 15.60 1.41
N ALA A 133 3.88 14.49 0.89
CA ALA A 133 4.74 14.48 -0.29
C ALA A 133 4.01 14.97 -1.56
N LEU A 134 2.78 14.53 -1.78
CA LEU A 134 1.94 14.96 -2.89
C LEU A 134 1.58 16.45 -2.81
N ARG A 135 1.39 16.99 -1.60
CA ARG A 135 1.19 18.44 -1.41
C ARG A 135 2.45 19.23 -1.77
N VAL A 136 3.63 18.78 -1.33
CA VAL A 136 4.91 19.40 -1.69
C VAL A 136 5.14 19.40 -3.20
N GLN A 137 4.68 18.37 -3.90
CA GLN A 137 4.75 18.25 -5.36
C GLN A 137 3.58 18.96 -6.08
N ASP A 138 2.72 19.66 -5.36
CA ASP A 138 1.56 20.37 -5.89
C ASP A 138 0.51 19.47 -6.58
N MET A 139 0.46 18.19 -6.24
CA MET A 139 -0.49 17.21 -6.81
C MET A 139 -1.79 17.09 -6.02
N VAL A 140 -1.77 17.45 -4.74
CA VAL A 140 -2.97 17.52 -3.88
C VAL A 140 -3.05 18.86 -3.19
N THR A 141 -4.26 19.24 -2.79
CA THR A 141 -4.52 20.47 -2.04
C THR A 141 -5.36 20.19 -0.81
N TYR A 142 -5.02 20.85 0.28
CA TYR A 142 -5.80 20.97 1.52
C TYR A 142 -5.34 22.19 2.31
N ALA A 143 -6.25 22.79 3.10
CA ALA A 143 -5.92 23.98 3.90
C ALA A 143 -5.08 23.58 5.12
N SER A 144 -4.09 24.41 5.51
CA SER A 144 -3.24 24.16 6.69
C SER A 144 -4.04 24.11 7.99
N GLY A 145 -5.14 24.88 8.09
CA GLY A 145 -6.04 24.80 9.25
C GLY A 145 -6.78 23.46 9.33
N GLN A 146 -7.14 22.85 8.18
CA GLN A 146 -7.75 21.52 8.15
C GLN A 146 -6.74 20.43 8.54
N GLU A 147 -5.48 20.55 8.10
CA GLU A 147 -4.42 19.63 8.52
C GLU A 147 -4.28 19.60 10.05
N LEU A 148 -4.14 20.79 10.66
CA LEU A 148 -4.03 20.91 12.12
C LEU A 148 -5.24 20.31 12.83
N GLN A 149 -6.45 20.65 12.38
CA GLN A 149 -7.69 20.15 12.99
C GLN A 149 -7.78 18.62 12.93
N ILE A 150 -7.46 18.01 11.78
CA ILE A 150 -7.48 16.54 11.63
C ILE A 150 -6.47 15.89 12.57
N VAL A 151 -5.28 16.46 12.71
CA VAL A 151 -4.24 15.94 13.60
C VAL A 151 -4.66 16.07 15.06
N GLU A 152 -5.20 17.21 15.48
CA GLU A 152 -5.68 17.44 16.86
C GLU A 152 -6.86 16.52 17.19
N ASP A 153 -7.84 16.39 16.30
CA ASP A 153 -8.98 15.47 16.47
C ASP A 153 -8.53 14.00 16.58
N PHE A 154 -7.57 13.61 15.74
CA PHE A 154 -7.03 12.24 15.77
C PHE A 154 -6.30 11.97 17.10
N VAL A 155 -5.48 12.89 17.55
CA VAL A 155 -4.73 12.78 18.81
C VAL A 155 -5.67 12.78 20.03
N ALA A 156 -6.74 13.56 20.00
CA ALA A 156 -7.77 13.56 21.04
C ALA A 156 -8.55 12.25 21.07
N GLU A 157 -8.93 11.70 19.91
CA GLU A 157 -9.64 10.42 19.80
C GLU A 157 -8.79 9.22 20.24
N TYR A 158 -7.47 9.28 19.96
CA TYR A 158 -6.49 8.21 20.26
C TYR A 158 -5.45 8.71 21.28
N GLU A 159 -5.89 9.30 22.37
CA GLU A 159 -5.03 9.92 23.40
C GLU A 159 -3.89 9.01 23.87
N ALA A 160 -4.13 7.69 23.94
CA ALA A 160 -3.13 6.72 24.33
C ALA A 160 -1.87 6.75 23.45
N LEU A 161 -1.97 7.17 22.18
CA LEU A 161 -0.81 7.30 21.28
C LEU A 161 0.14 8.43 21.71
N ASN A 162 -0.34 9.42 22.46
CA ASN A 162 0.50 10.50 23.00
C ASN A 162 1.59 9.98 23.96
N ASN A 163 1.40 8.80 24.57
CA ASN A 163 2.41 8.15 25.40
C ASN A 163 3.70 7.79 24.62
N PHE A 164 3.63 7.84 23.30
CA PHE A 164 4.76 7.53 22.40
C PHE A 164 5.37 8.80 21.78
N ALA A 165 4.80 9.98 22.02
CA ALA A 165 5.28 11.27 21.52
C ALA A 165 6.01 12.04 22.61
N SER A 166 7.06 12.79 22.23
CA SER A 166 7.71 13.77 23.12
C SER A 166 6.93 15.07 23.19
N ARG A 167 6.15 15.38 22.17
CA ARG A 167 5.24 16.53 22.06
C ARG A 167 4.07 16.18 21.15
N PRO A 168 2.90 16.77 21.31
CA PRO A 168 1.76 16.57 20.40
C PRO A 168 2.12 16.93 18.95
N PRO A 169 1.79 16.08 17.96
CA PRO A 169 1.99 16.40 16.55
C PRO A 169 1.02 17.51 16.10
N ARG A 170 1.41 18.30 15.10
CA ARG A 170 0.61 19.39 14.52
C ARG A 170 0.45 19.32 13.01
N THR A 171 1.21 18.43 12.37
CA THR A 171 1.18 18.24 10.92
C THR A 171 1.03 16.76 10.59
N PHE A 172 0.61 16.45 9.35
CA PHE A 172 0.55 15.08 8.88
C PHE A 172 1.91 14.38 8.99
N LEU A 173 2.99 15.09 8.67
CA LEU A 173 4.33 14.52 8.77
C LEU A 173 4.75 14.22 10.22
N GLU A 174 4.40 15.08 11.17
CA GLU A 174 4.68 14.84 12.59
C GLU A 174 3.84 13.68 13.14
N LEU A 175 2.58 13.59 12.74
CA LEU A 175 1.72 12.46 13.10
C LEU A 175 2.25 11.16 12.48
N ALA A 176 2.64 11.15 11.20
CA ALA A 176 3.25 10.00 10.55
C ALA A 176 4.50 9.51 11.31
N ARG A 177 5.38 10.42 11.73
CA ARG A 177 6.57 10.10 12.54
C ARG A 177 6.22 9.48 13.89
N LEU A 178 5.16 9.96 14.54
CA LEU A 178 4.66 9.37 15.77
C LEU A 178 4.23 7.91 15.53
N LEU A 179 3.38 7.67 14.52
CA LEU A 179 2.84 6.35 14.21
C LEU A 179 3.96 5.37 13.81
N ARG A 180 4.93 5.83 13.02
CA ARG A 180 6.11 5.05 12.62
C ARG A 180 6.90 4.50 13.81
N ASN A 181 6.97 5.21 14.91
CA ASN A 181 7.73 4.80 16.10
C ASN A 181 7.01 3.72 16.94
N ILE A 182 5.74 3.45 16.68
CA ILE A 182 4.94 2.51 17.48
C ILE A 182 5.12 1.07 16.99
N VAL A 183 5.06 0.83 15.68
CA VAL A 183 5.11 -0.53 15.11
C VAL A 183 6.41 -1.28 15.42
N PRO A 184 7.61 -0.68 15.37
CA PRO A 184 8.83 -1.33 15.84
C PRO A 184 8.76 -1.75 17.32
N ARG A 185 8.15 -0.92 18.19
CA ARG A 185 7.95 -1.27 19.61
C ARG A 185 6.97 -2.44 19.78
N MET A 186 5.95 -2.53 18.91
CA MET A 186 5.06 -3.69 18.89
C MET A 186 5.83 -4.97 18.50
N SER A 187 6.72 -4.88 17.52
CA SER A 187 7.59 -5.99 17.10
C SER A 187 8.56 -6.41 18.21
N GLU A 188 9.23 -5.45 18.82
CA GLU A 188 10.12 -5.70 19.97
C GLU A 188 9.39 -6.33 21.16
N ALA A 189 8.16 -5.90 21.42
CA ALA A 189 7.38 -6.43 22.52
C ALA A 189 7.00 -7.91 22.31
N CYS A 190 6.81 -8.36 21.07
CA CYS A 190 6.59 -9.77 20.76
C CYS A 190 7.80 -10.62 21.16
N THR A 191 9.01 -10.17 20.83
CA THR A 191 10.26 -10.92 21.08
C THR A 191 10.76 -10.78 22.53
N ASN A 192 10.58 -9.61 23.15
CA ASN A 192 11.12 -9.31 24.48
C ASN A 192 10.19 -9.66 25.64
N GLY A 193 9.02 -10.25 25.38
CA GLY A 193 8.11 -10.65 26.44
C GLY A 193 7.32 -9.49 27.08
N THR A 194 7.23 -8.31 26.42
CA THR A 194 6.58 -7.11 26.97
C THR A 194 5.26 -6.75 26.29
N ALA A 195 4.69 -7.65 25.48
CA ALA A 195 3.46 -7.40 24.73
C ALA A 195 2.26 -7.08 25.62
N VAL A 196 2.15 -7.72 26.80
CA VAL A 196 1.08 -7.44 27.77
C VAL A 196 1.10 -5.98 28.21
N ALA A 197 2.25 -5.51 28.70
CA ALA A 197 2.42 -4.14 29.18
C ALA A 197 2.27 -3.11 28.06
N LEU A 198 2.64 -3.47 26.83
CA LEU A 198 2.45 -2.60 25.68
C LEU A 198 0.97 -2.49 25.31
N MET A 199 0.22 -3.61 25.31
CA MET A 199 -1.21 -3.61 24.98
C MET A 199 -2.04 -2.75 25.93
N GLU A 200 -1.67 -2.67 27.20
CA GLU A 200 -2.32 -1.79 28.19
C GLU A 200 -2.13 -0.30 27.86
N ARG A 201 -1.10 0.04 27.09
CA ARG A 201 -0.76 1.41 26.70
C ARG A 201 -1.25 1.79 25.31
N LEU A 202 -1.69 0.82 24.51
CA LEU A 202 -2.24 1.04 23.18
C LEU A 202 -3.75 1.36 23.28
N PRO A 203 -4.32 2.07 22.28
CA PRO A 203 -5.75 2.34 22.28
C PRO A 203 -6.57 1.04 22.21
N PRO A 204 -7.54 0.82 23.11
CA PRO A 204 -8.39 -0.35 23.11
C PRO A 204 -9.48 -0.21 22.02
N ARG A 205 -9.12 -0.45 20.77
CA ARG A 205 -10.03 -0.30 19.63
C ARG A 205 -10.28 -1.62 18.92
N GLU A 206 -11.44 -1.70 18.31
CA GLU A 206 -11.76 -2.81 17.41
C GLU A 206 -11.05 -2.61 16.05
N PRO A 207 -10.72 -3.70 15.33
CA PRO A 207 -10.06 -3.62 14.04
C PRO A 207 -10.78 -2.71 13.04
N ASN A 208 -10.02 -2.02 12.22
CA ASN A 208 -10.44 -1.04 11.20
C ASN A 208 -10.96 0.30 11.73
N GLN A 209 -11.09 0.51 13.03
CA GLN A 209 -11.65 1.77 13.57
C GLN A 209 -10.68 2.95 13.42
N LEU A 210 -9.39 2.74 13.68
CA LEU A 210 -8.38 3.80 13.58
C LEU A 210 -8.22 4.25 12.13
N LEU A 211 -8.07 3.32 11.22
CA LEU A 211 -7.85 3.62 9.81
C LEU A 211 -9.09 4.24 9.17
N ALA A 212 -10.29 3.73 9.48
CA ALA A 212 -11.55 4.31 8.99
C ALA A 212 -11.73 5.75 9.48
N TYR A 213 -11.55 6.00 10.78
CA TYR A 213 -11.66 7.33 11.38
C TYR A 213 -10.74 8.35 10.70
N LEU A 214 -9.45 8.00 10.51
CA LEU A 214 -8.50 8.89 9.87
C LEU A 214 -8.81 9.11 8.39
N SER A 215 -9.11 8.03 7.67
CA SER A 215 -9.36 8.05 6.23
C SER A 215 -10.57 8.91 5.86
N GLU A 216 -11.67 8.82 6.59
CA GLU A 216 -12.87 9.65 6.37
C GLU A 216 -12.55 11.15 6.48
N ARG A 217 -11.75 11.55 7.47
CA ARG A 217 -11.34 12.95 7.66
C ARG A 217 -10.40 13.43 6.59
N LEU A 218 -9.40 12.61 6.24
CA LEU A 218 -8.44 12.94 5.20
C LEU A 218 -9.14 13.15 3.86
N ILE A 219 -10.01 12.22 3.46
CA ILE A 219 -10.71 12.29 2.16
C ILE A 219 -11.72 13.44 2.13
N SER A 220 -12.30 13.82 3.25
CA SER A 220 -13.17 15.00 3.32
C SER A 220 -12.43 16.31 3.03
N ALA A 221 -11.18 16.42 3.43
CA ALA A 221 -10.36 17.63 3.34
C ALA A 221 -9.47 17.70 2.11
N VAL A 222 -8.92 16.54 1.67
CA VAL A 222 -7.95 16.46 0.58
C VAL A 222 -8.62 16.40 -0.79
N ARG A 223 -8.05 17.11 -1.76
CA ARG A 223 -8.46 17.06 -3.17
C ARG A 223 -7.24 16.79 -4.04
N VAL A 224 -7.39 15.88 -5.00
CA VAL A 224 -6.38 15.68 -6.06
C VAL A 224 -6.57 16.76 -7.12
N LYS A 225 -5.50 17.41 -7.50
CA LYS A 225 -5.52 18.40 -8.59
C LYS A 225 -5.67 17.67 -9.93
N SER A 226 -6.57 18.16 -10.75
CA SER A 226 -6.76 17.74 -12.14
C SER A 226 -6.84 18.97 -13.05
N GLU A 227 -6.81 18.77 -14.35
CA GLU A 227 -6.89 19.88 -15.32
C GLU A 227 -8.20 20.65 -15.24
N ASP A 228 -9.30 19.96 -14.94
CA ASP A 228 -10.63 20.58 -14.87
C ASP A 228 -10.90 21.17 -13.48
N GLU A 229 -11.16 20.29 -12.49
CA GLU A 229 -11.47 20.70 -11.12
C GLU A 229 -10.85 19.72 -10.10
N PRO A 230 -10.47 20.22 -8.91
CA PRO A 230 -9.96 19.36 -7.83
C PRO A 230 -11.00 18.31 -7.43
N ARG A 231 -10.62 17.02 -7.47
CA ARG A 231 -11.52 15.90 -7.23
C ARG A 231 -11.35 15.30 -5.86
N GLN A 232 -12.46 14.85 -5.30
CA GLN A 232 -12.43 13.94 -4.15
C GLN A 232 -11.80 12.61 -4.58
N THR A 233 -11.08 11.97 -3.67
CA THR A 233 -10.38 10.72 -3.94
C THR A 233 -10.72 9.67 -2.88
N SER A 234 -10.24 8.46 -3.05
CA SER A 234 -10.29 7.39 -2.06
C SER A 234 -8.87 6.91 -1.75
N LEU A 235 -8.72 5.99 -0.80
CA LEU A 235 -7.45 5.37 -0.44
C LEU A 235 -7.45 3.91 -0.89
N LYS A 236 -6.35 3.50 -1.52
CA LYS A 236 -6.15 2.12 -1.94
C LYS A 236 -4.83 1.58 -1.39
N PHE A 237 -4.92 0.66 -0.44
CA PHE A 237 -3.75 0.03 0.16
C PHE A 237 -3.31 -1.16 -0.67
N CYS A 238 -2.10 -1.07 -1.23
CA CYS A 238 -1.49 -2.07 -2.09
C CYS A 238 -0.46 -2.86 -1.30
N LEU A 239 -0.87 -4.02 -0.77
CA LEU A 239 -0.04 -4.88 0.07
C LEU A 239 0.67 -5.93 -0.78
N ASP A 240 1.99 -5.94 -0.71
CA ASP A 240 2.84 -6.87 -1.47
C ASP A 240 3.53 -7.91 -0.59
N ASP A 241 3.89 -9.05 -1.18
CA ASP A 241 4.55 -10.19 -0.52
C ASP A 241 3.75 -10.79 0.66
N CYS A 242 2.40 -10.83 0.57
CA CYS A 242 1.54 -11.32 1.64
C CYS A 242 1.63 -12.85 1.88
N GLU A 243 2.36 -13.59 1.06
CA GLU A 243 2.68 -15.01 1.30
C GLU A 243 3.53 -15.25 2.56
N VAL A 244 4.21 -14.23 3.08
CA VAL A 244 4.99 -14.35 4.33
C VAL A 244 4.11 -14.40 5.58
N LEU A 245 2.82 -14.07 5.46
CA LEU A 245 1.88 -14.02 6.58
C LEU A 245 1.52 -15.43 7.05
N SER A 246 1.53 -15.63 8.36
CA SER A 246 0.95 -16.82 8.99
C SER A 246 -0.57 -16.88 8.77
N GLU A 247 -1.19 -18.03 9.04
CA GLU A 247 -2.63 -18.21 8.91
C GLU A 247 -3.43 -17.20 9.78
N VAL A 248 -3.01 -17.00 11.03
CA VAL A 248 -3.65 -16.03 11.95
C VAL A 248 -3.53 -14.60 11.43
N GLN A 249 -2.40 -14.23 10.87
CA GLN A 249 -2.18 -12.91 10.27
C GLN A 249 -3.01 -12.71 9.01
N ARG A 250 -3.08 -13.72 8.11
CA ARG A 250 -3.94 -13.67 6.91
C ARG A 250 -5.40 -13.53 7.29
N ARG A 251 -5.86 -14.29 8.26
CA ARG A 251 -7.23 -14.20 8.79
C ARG A 251 -7.50 -12.80 9.37
N SER A 252 -6.52 -12.19 10.03
CA SER A 252 -6.61 -10.81 10.53
C SER A 252 -6.73 -9.80 9.39
N LEU A 253 -5.90 -9.94 8.34
CA LEU A 253 -5.95 -9.09 7.16
C LEU A 253 -7.27 -9.24 6.41
N ASN A 254 -7.76 -10.46 6.23
CA ASN A 254 -9.08 -10.72 5.64
C ASN A 254 -10.20 -10.04 6.43
N THR A 255 -10.08 -10.02 7.75
CA THR A 255 -11.06 -9.32 8.62
C THR A 255 -11.02 -7.80 8.38
N LEU A 256 -9.83 -7.20 8.25
CA LEU A 256 -9.71 -5.78 7.90
C LEU A 256 -10.34 -5.47 6.54
N VAL A 257 -10.09 -6.31 5.53
CA VAL A 257 -10.72 -6.15 4.20
C VAL A 257 -12.23 -6.23 4.29
N ARG A 258 -12.77 -7.20 5.05
CA ARG A 258 -14.22 -7.40 5.24
C ARG A 258 -14.90 -6.23 5.96
N LEU A 259 -14.21 -5.62 6.93
CA LEU A 259 -14.70 -4.47 7.69
C LEU A 259 -14.55 -3.15 6.94
N SER A 260 -13.67 -3.08 5.96
CA SER A 260 -13.37 -1.85 5.24
C SER A 260 -14.54 -1.44 4.34
N LYS A 261 -14.81 -0.14 4.34
CA LYS A 261 -15.81 0.52 3.50
C LYS A 261 -15.16 1.71 2.79
N SER A 262 -15.84 2.25 1.77
CA SER A 262 -15.44 3.52 1.20
C SER A 262 -15.17 4.54 2.33
N PRO A 263 -14.07 5.30 2.27
CA PRO A 263 -13.18 5.51 1.12
C PRO A 263 -11.97 4.54 1.04
N ILE A 264 -11.98 3.40 1.70
CA ILE A 264 -10.87 2.45 1.75
C ILE A 264 -11.13 1.25 0.84
N SER A 265 -10.12 0.86 0.07
CA SER A 265 -10.07 -0.41 -0.66
C SER A 265 -8.66 -1.00 -0.63
N TRP A 266 -8.53 -2.29 -0.96
CA TRP A 266 -7.28 -3.03 -0.84
C TRP A 266 -6.90 -3.71 -2.15
N VAL A 267 -5.60 -3.78 -2.42
CA VAL A 267 -5.04 -4.74 -3.36
C VAL A 267 -4.02 -5.59 -2.60
N ILE A 268 -4.24 -6.90 -2.57
CA ILE A 268 -3.40 -7.84 -1.82
C ILE A 268 -2.73 -8.78 -2.80
N SER A 269 -1.39 -8.83 -2.79
CA SER A 269 -0.62 -9.74 -3.62
C SER A 269 -0.06 -10.91 -2.83
N SER A 270 -0.11 -12.11 -3.41
CA SER A 270 0.49 -13.30 -2.83
C SER A 270 0.97 -14.29 -3.89
N VAL A 271 1.72 -15.30 -3.47
CA VAL A 271 2.10 -16.45 -4.30
C VAL A 271 1.15 -17.61 -4.00
N GLY A 272 0.62 -18.24 -5.05
CA GLY A 272 -0.22 -19.45 -4.95
C GLY A 272 -1.60 -19.22 -4.31
N GLU A 273 -2.21 -20.32 -3.89
CA GLU A 273 -3.61 -20.40 -3.42
C GLU A 273 -3.89 -19.63 -2.10
N ALA A 274 -2.86 -19.09 -1.44
CA ALA A 274 -3.05 -18.28 -0.24
C ALA A 274 -3.97 -17.06 -0.46
N ALA A 275 -4.13 -16.60 -1.72
CA ALA A 275 -5.08 -15.57 -2.11
C ALA A 275 -6.55 -16.03 -2.04
N GLU A 276 -6.81 -17.33 -2.05
CA GLU A 276 -8.16 -17.90 -2.04
C GLU A 276 -8.71 -18.05 -0.61
N ALA A 277 -7.85 -18.02 0.41
CA ALA A 277 -8.27 -18.08 1.80
C ALA A 277 -9.30 -16.98 2.11
N SER A 278 -10.46 -17.37 2.62
CA SER A 278 -11.59 -16.46 2.86
C SER A 278 -11.91 -16.28 4.36
N GLU A 279 -11.24 -17.01 5.25
CA GLU A 279 -11.52 -16.99 6.68
C GLU A 279 -11.24 -15.62 7.30
N THR A 280 -12.13 -15.23 8.22
CA THR A 280 -12.03 -14.00 9.00
C THR A 280 -12.18 -14.30 10.50
N PHE A 281 -11.94 -13.34 11.36
CA PHE A 281 -12.28 -13.43 12.79
C PHE A 281 -13.74 -13.06 13.09
N LEU A 282 -14.50 -12.66 12.11
CA LEU A 282 -15.94 -12.43 12.25
C LEU A 282 -16.67 -13.77 12.17
N GLU A 283 -17.51 -14.04 13.15
CA GLU A 283 -18.26 -15.30 13.22
C GLU A 283 -19.19 -15.44 12.01
N ALA A 284 -19.11 -16.57 11.32
CA ALA A 284 -19.90 -16.89 10.12
C ALA A 284 -19.84 -15.85 8.98
N GLN A 285 -18.80 -15.03 8.91
CA GLN A 285 -18.64 -13.97 7.89
C GLN A 285 -17.31 -14.08 7.13
N PRO A 286 -17.09 -15.12 6.31
CA PRO A 286 -15.90 -15.20 5.47
C PRO A 286 -15.93 -14.08 4.41
N LEU A 287 -14.78 -13.84 3.78
CA LEU A 287 -14.73 -13.01 2.57
C LEU A 287 -15.51 -13.70 1.44
N THR A 288 -16.26 -12.90 0.71
CA THR A 288 -17.06 -13.35 -0.44
C THR A 288 -16.65 -12.59 -1.71
N ASP A 289 -17.17 -13.01 -2.86
CA ASP A 289 -16.98 -12.29 -4.13
C ASP A 289 -17.61 -10.90 -4.11
N ALA A 290 -18.53 -10.63 -3.16
CA ALA A 290 -19.04 -9.27 -2.94
C ALA A 290 -17.96 -8.35 -2.34
N ASP A 291 -17.09 -8.87 -1.50
CA ASP A 291 -16.05 -8.11 -0.80
C ASP A 291 -14.79 -7.90 -1.62
N ARG A 292 -14.43 -8.88 -2.44
CA ARG A 292 -13.19 -8.87 -3.21
C ARG A 292 -13.35 -9.49 -4.60
N LEU A 293 -12.48 -9.06 -5.51
CA LEU A 293 -12.19 -9.78 -6.76
C LEU A 293 -10.91 -10.58 -6.58
N VAL A 294 -10.85 -11.78 -7.15
CA VAL A 294 -9.63 -12.59 -7.19
C VAL A 294 -9.13 -12.65 -8.64
N ARG A 295 -7.83 -12.44 -8.85
CA ARG A 295 -7.20 -12.40 -10.17
C ARG A 295 -5.91 -13.20 -10.18
N SER A 296 -5.81 -14.13 -11.14
CA SER A 296 -4.58 -14.87 -11.46
C SER A 296 -3.75 -14.05 -12.46
N LEU A 297 -2.46 -13.93 -12.19
CA LEU A 297 -1.49 -13.40 -13.16
C LEU A 297 -0.77 -14.50 -13.94
N ASN A 298 -1.07 -15.76 -13.64
CA ASN A 298 -0.51 -16.89 -14.38
C ASN A 298 -1.29 -17.19 -15.68
N ASP A 299 -2.57 -16.79 -15.74
CA ASP A 299 -3.52 -17.15 -16.80
C ASP A 299 -3.56 -16.05 -17.90
N ARG A 300 -2.39 -15.57 -18.31
CA ARG A 300 -2.30 -14.63 -19.44
C ARG A 300 -2.43 -15.40 -20.74
N ASN A 301 -3.30 -14.90 -21.63
CA ASN A 301 -3.33 -15.41 -23.00
C ASN A 301 -2.13 -14.90 -23.80
N ASP A 302 -1.86 -15.53 -24.93
CA ASP A 302 -0.68 -15.22 -25.77
C ASP A 302 -0.66 -13.75 -26.22
N LYS A 303 -1.83 -13.14 -26.48
CA LYS A 303 -1.94 -11.76 -26.90
C LYS A 303 -1.54 -10.82 -25.77
N ASP A 304 -2.07 -11.00 -24.57
CA ASP A 304 -1.74 -10.17 -23.40
C ASP A 304 -0.26 -10.31 -23.01
N PHE A 305 0.30 -11.50 -23.20
CA PHE A 305 1.72 -11.75 -22.97
C PHE A 305 2.58 -11.03 -24.02
N PHE A 306 2.18 -11.03 -25.28
CA PHE A 306 2.88 -10.35 -26.36
C PHE A 306 2.85 -8.82 -26.14
N GLU A 307 1.67 -8.24 -25.87
CA GLU A 307 1.51 -6.82 -25.56
C GLU A 307 2.40 -6.39 -24.36
N LEU A 308 2.48 -7.24 -23.34
CA LEU A 308 3.35 -7.03 -22.19
C LEU A 308 4.83 -7.00 -22.60
N CYS A 309 5.27 -7.99 -23.37
CA CYS A 309 6.66 -8.07 -23.85
C CYS A 309 7.03 -6.85 -24.70
N GLN A 310 6.15 -6.47 -25.61
CA GLN A 310 6.32 -5.30 -26.49
C GLN A 310 6.47 -4.03 -25.64
N SER A 311 5.57 -3.78 -24.69
CA SER A 311 5.63 -2.62 -23.79
C SER A 311 6.93 -2.56 -22.99
N VAL A 312 7.37 -3.70 -22.42
CA VAL A 312 8.62 -3.78 -21.65
C VAL A 312 9.84 -3.48 -22.55
N ILE A 313 9.87 -4.06 -23.74
CA ILE A 313 10.97 -3.87 -24.69
C ILE A 313 11.03 -2.41 -25.11
N SER A 314 9.91 -1.83 -25.52
CA SER A 314 9.80 -0.44 -25.96
C SER A 314 10.27 0.55 -24.90
N LEU A 315 9.82 0.40 -23.65
CA LEU A 315 10.27 1.24 -22.55
C LEU A 315 11.77 1.10 -22.26
N ARG A 316 12.30 -0.13 -22.32
CA ARG A 316 13.74 -0.35 -22.10
C ARG A 316 14.59 0.27 -23.18
N LEU A 317 14.18 0.18 -24.44
CA LEU A 317 14.86 0.82 -25.56
C LEU A 317 14.77 2.34 -25.46
N TYR A 318 13.58 2.89 -25.17
CA TYR A 318 13.38 4.33 -24.99
C TYR A 318 14.33 4.92 -23.93
N PHE A 319 14.44 4.29 -22.75
CA PHE A 319 15.31 4.77 -21.68
C PHE A 319 16.80 4.46 -21.91
N ALA A 320 17.13 3.55 -22.83
CA ALA A 320 18.51 3.31 -23.25
C ALA A 320 19.03 4.35 -24.25
N LEU A 321 18.13 5.07 -24.95
CA LEU A 321 18.51 6.14 -25.86
C LEU A 321 19.02 7.36 -25.08
N PRO A 322 20.03 8.07 -25.60
CA PRO A 322 20.40 9.40 -25.13
C PRO A 322 19.19 10.33 -25.13
N VAL A 323 19.10 11.24 -24.15
CA VAL A 323 17.94 12.12 -23.97
C VAL A 323 17.58 12.88 -25.25
N GLU A 324 18.60 13.31 -26.01
CA GLU A 324 18.47 14.08 -27.26
C GLU A 324 17.90 13.23 -28.43
N GLN A 325 17.92 11.92 -28.30
CA GLN A 325 17.43 10.97 -29.32
C GLN A 325 16.08 10.34 -28.94
N ARG A 326 15.55 10.69 -27.77
CA ARG A 326 14.21 10.24 -27.37
C ARG A 326 13.16 11.03 -28.13
N PRO A 327 12.11 10.38 -28.65
CA PRO A 327 11.01 11.09 -29.28
C PRO A 327 10.32 12.01 -28.29
N ASP A 328 9.63 13.03 -28.81
CA ASP A 328 8.85 13.95 -28.01
C ASP A 328 7.76 13.20 -27.24
N ARG A 329 7.42 13.72 -26.05
CA ARG A 329 6.41 13.15 -25.14
C ARG A 329 5.00 13.03 -25.78
N SER A 330 4.75 13.65 -26.92
CA SER A 330 3.51 13.54 -27.69
C SER A 330 3.38 12.23 -28.47
N GLU A 331 4.46 11.51 -28.67
CA GLU A 331 4.47 10.21 -29.34
C GLU A 331 4.52 9.12 -28.27
N ASP A 332 3.58 8.17 -28.34
CA ASP A 332 3.56 7.04 -27.42
C ASP A 332 4.91 6.28 -27.50
N PRO A 333 5.73 6.28 -26.43
CA PRO A 333 7.03 5.60 -26.47
C PRO A 333 6.89 4.08 -26.68
N ILE A 334 5.69 3.53 -26.52
CA ILE A 334 5.38 2.13 -26.77
C ILE A 334 5.13 1.91 -28.26
N ALA A 335 4.46 2.83 -28.94
CA ALA A 335 4.18 2.77 -30.36
C ALA A 335 5.43 3.02 -31.27
N MET A 336 6.53 3.53 -30.70
CA MET A 336 7.77 3.78 -31.47
C MET A 336 8.39 2.57 -32.15
N PHE A 337 8.09 1.39 -31.69
CA PHE A 337 8.74 0.15 -32.11
C PHE A 337 7.72 -0.84 -32.73
N GLU A 338 6.52 -0.36 -33.06
CA GLU A 338 5.58 -1.04 -33.93
C GLU A 338 5.98 -0.88 -35.40
#